data_82f5fcdacd85b3ba6ca09dda79fc4490
#
_entry.id   82f5fcdacd85b3ba6ca09dda79fc4490
#
_cell.length_a   1.000
_cell.length_b   1.000
_cell.length_c   1.000
_cell.angle_alpha   90.00
_cell.angle_beta   90.00
_cell.angle_gamma   90.00
#
_symmetry.space_group_name_H-M   'P 1'
#
loop_
_entity.id
_entity.type
_entity.pdbx_description
1 polymer ?
#
loop_
_entity_poly.entity_id
_entity_poly.type
_entity_poly.pdbx_seq_one_letter_code
_entity_poly.pdbx_strand_id
1 'polypeptide(L)'
;QHLVVKIDKWLMCNVPVSDKMVVQGGSVVKNIVISMQNTLLSEAVARTLAETREFRVEQILPGRTDDTLSLCETVRADILLMEVSRLSAYTLESRLSLIDRVRRKIKACKFVLLCDENSDMELAHRVMHARQERLIDAFLYASVTPAYLAAALDAL
;
A
#
# COMPACT_ATOMS: atom_id res chain seq x y z
N GLN A 1 5.51 15.96 -15.06
CA GLN A 1 5.43 17.02 -14.03
C GLN A 1 3.99 17.25 -13.54
N HIS A 2 2.99 17.28 -14.42
CA HIS A 2 1.59 17.53 -14.01
C HIS A 2 0.94 16.40 -13.23
N LEU A 3 1.37 15.15 -13.44
CA LEU A 3 0.80 13.99 -12.74
C LEU A 3 1.25 13.95 -11.27
N VAL A 4 2.52 14.25 -11.02
CA VAL A 4 3.10 14.31 -9.67
C VAL A 4 2.41 15.38 -8.82
N VAL A 5 2.15 16.55 -9.41
CA VAL A 5 1.46 17.66 -8.72
C VAL A 5 0.01 17.29 -8.36
N LYS A 6 -0.68 16.54 -9.22
CA LYS A 6 -2.05 16.06 -8.92
C LYS A 6 -2.08 15.03 -7.80
N ILE A 7 -1.09 14.15 -7.75
CA ILE A 7 -0.98 13.13 -6.71
C ILE A 7 -0.66 13.77 -5.35
N ASP A 8 0.28 14.72 -5.33
CA ASP A 8 0.63 15.46 -4.11
C ASP A 8 -0.57 16.21 -3.53
N LYS A 9 -1.30 16.91 -4.39
CA LYS A 9 -2.48 17.65 -3.97
C LYS A 9 -3.61 16.74 -3.47
N TRP A 10 -3.72 15.56 -4.07
CA TRP A 10 -4.72 14.58 -3.70
C TRP A 10 -4.39 13.90 -2.35
N LEU A 11 -3.13 13.53 -2.12
CA LEU A 11 -2.66 12.97 -0.85
C LEU A 11 -2.79 13.98 0.30
N MET A 12 -2.47 15.25 0.05
CA MET A 12 -2.60 16.30 1.07
C MET A 12 -4.05 16.58 1.46
N CYS A 13 -5.00 16.39 0.53
CA CYS A 13 -6.42 16.64 0.80
C CYS A 13 -7.15 15.47 1.47
N ASN A 14 -6.60 14.25 1.38
CA ASN A 14 -7.30 13.02 1.80
C ASN A 14 -6.60 12.23 2.92
N VAL A 15 -5.45 12.69 3.38
CA VAL A 15 -4.85 12.14 4.60
C VAL A 15 -5.61 12.75 5.77
N PRO A 16 -6.32 11.94 6.58
CA PRO A 16 -6.90 12.49 7.79
C PRO A 16 -5.75 13.05 8.64
N VAL A 17 -5.88 14.30 9.03
CA VAL A 17 -5.03 14.89 10.05
C VAL A 17 -5.40 14.15 11.34
N SER A 18 -4.88 12.95 11.51
CA SER A 18 -4.89 12.33 12.82
C SER A 18 -3.98 13.18 13.69
N ASP A 19 -4.52 13.63 14.81
CA ASP A 19 -3.74 14.29 15.83
C ASP A 19 -2.45 13.51 16.04
N LYS A 20 -1.37 14.04 15.49
CA LYS A 20 -0.04 13.51 15.77
C LYS A 20 0.20 13.81 17.24
N MET A 21 -0.09 12.84 18.08
CA MET A 21 0.58 12.80 19.38
C MET A 21 2.07 12.79 19.08
N VAL A 22 2.70 13.94 19.26
CA VAL A 22 4.15 14.06 19.23
C VAL A 22 4.66 13.25 20.42
N VAL A 23 4.87 11.97 20.20
CA VAL A 23 5.61 11.16 21.16
C VAL A 23 7.06 11.58 21.03
N GLN A 24 7.50 12.43 21.92
CA GLN A 24 8.91 12.73 22.10
C GLN A 24 9.63 11.42 22.46
N GLY A 25 10.51 10.97 21.58
CA GLY A 25 11.42 9.88 21.82
C GLY A 25 11.11 8.58 21.08
N GLY A 26 11.78 8.38 19.93
CA GLY A 26 11.81 7.14 19.17
C GLY A 26 10.83 7.12 18.00
N SER A 27 11.34 6.97 16.79
CA SER A 27 10.52 6.69 15.61
C SER A 27 9.82 5.35 15.79
N VAL A 28 8.49 5.33 15.75
CA VAL A 28 7.71 4.09 15.73
C VAL A 28 7.95 3.40 14.41
N VAL A 29 8.54 2.21 14.43
CA VAL A 29 8.74 1.39 13.23
C VAL A 29 7.43 0.78 12.81
N LYS A 30 7.01 1.00 11.57
CA LYS A 30 5.79 0.43 10.98
C LYS A 30 6.09 -0.92 10.31
N ASN A 31 5.24 -1.88 10.55
CA ASN A 31 5.31 -3.19 9.88
C ASN A 31 4.52 -3.13 8.58
N ILE A 32 5.21 -3.37 7.46
CA ILE A 32 4.60 -3.37 6.12
C ILE A 32 4.69 -4.78 5.53
N VAL A 33 3.58 -5.25 5.01
CA VAL A 33 3.51 -6.44 4.18
C VAL A 33 3.30 -6.00 2.74
N ILE A 34 4.13 -6.50 1.83
CA ILE A 34 4.09 -6.21 0.40
C ILE A 34 3.65 -7.46 -0.36
N SER A 35 2.63 -7.32 -1.18
CA SER A 35 2.15 -8.38 -2.07
C SER A 35 2.10 -7.88 -3.51
N MET A 36 3.08 -8.25 -4.30
CA MET A 36 3.22 -7.83 -5.69
C MET A 36 3.48 -9.03 -6.60
N GLN A 37 2.94 -8.97 -7.81
CA GLN A 37 3.21 -9.95 -8.85
C GLN A 37 4.61 -9.77 -9.45
N ASN A 38 5.01 -8.52 -9.67
CA ASN A 38 6.32 -8.20 -10.22
C ASN A 38 7.38 -8.29 -9.13
N THR A 39 8.18 -9.35 -9.15
CA THR A 39 9.22 -9.62 -8.15
C THR A 39 10.30 -8.54 -8.10
N LEU A 40 10.73 -8.02 -9.24
CA LEU A 40 11.72 -6.94 -9.30
C LEU A 40 11.20 -5.68 -8.63
N LEU A 41 9.95 -5.31 -8.89
CA LEU A 41 9.31 -4.18 -8.26
C LEU A 41 9.16 -4.39 -6.76
N SER A 42 8.74 -5.57 -6.35
CA SER A 42 8.61 -5.95 -4.94
C SER A 42 9.93 -5.81 -4.19
N GLU A 43 11.02 -6.33 -4.75
CA GLU A 43 12.35 -6.23 -4.14
C GLU A 43 12.85 -4.79 -4.09
N ALA A 44 12.66 -4.01 -5.15
CA ALA A 44 13.05 -2.60 -5.18
C ALA A 44 12.32 -1.79 -4.12
N VAL A 45 11.01 -1.98 -4.00
CA VAL A 45 10.18 -1.32 -2.99
C VAL A 45 10.60 -1.74 -1.58
N ALA A 46 10.76 -3.04 -1.35
CA ALA A 46 11.16 -3.57 -0.04
C ALA A 46 12.50 -3.01 0.40
N ARG A 47 13.48 -2.96 -0.50
CA ARG A 47 14.81 -2.40 -0.23
C ARG A 47 14.73 -0.91 0.12
N THR A 48 14.00 -0.14 -0.68
CA THR A 48 13.82 1.29 -0.46
C THR A 48 13.21 1.58 0.91
N LEU A 49 12.16 0.86 1.27
CA LEU A 49 11.51 1.03 2.57
C LEU A 49 12.39 0.60 3.74
N ALA A 50 13.11 -0.51 3.59
CA ALA A 50 14.01 -1.00 4.63
C ALA A 50 15.17 -0.03 4.90
N GLU A 51 15.68 0.67 3.89
CA GLU A 51 16.76 1.65 4.01
C GLU A 51 16.36 2.87 4.86
N THR A 52 15.09 3.22 4.91
CA THR A 52 14.61 4.36 5.71
C THR A 52 14.67 4.11 7.22
N ARG A 53 14.79 2.86 7.65
CA ARG A 53 14.73 2.41 9.05
C ARG A 53 13.41 2.74 9.77
N GLU A 54 12.44 3.26 9.07
CA GLU A 54 11.10 3.56 9.58
C GLU A 54 10.13 2.38 9.41
N PHE A 55 10.53 1.39 8.59
CA PHE A 55 9.69 0.26 8.23
C PHE A 55 10.41 -1.07 8.46
N ARG A 56 9.63 -2.04 8.92
CA ARG A 56 9.96 -3.47 8.81
C ARG A 56 9.15 -4.05 7.67
N VAL A 57 9.80 -4.65 6.71
CA VAL A 57 9.19 -5.07 5.46
C VAL A 57 9.19 -6.58 5.34
N GLU A 58 8.02 -7.15 5.09
CA GLU A 58 7.84 -8.55 4.73
C GLU A 58 7.22 -8.64 3.34
N GLN A 59 7.70 -9.57 2.54
CA GLN A 59 7.22 -9.76 1.18
C GLN A 59 6.44 -11.07 1.05
N ILE A 60 5.31 -11.01 0.35
CA ILE A 60 4.58 -12.19 -0.10
C ILE A 60 5.10 -12.55 -1.50
N LEU A 61 5.64 -13.75 -1.63
CA LEU A 61 6.12 -14.25 -2.93
C LEU A 61 4.95 -14.54 -3.88
N PRO A 62 5.14 -14.38 -5.19
CA PRO A 62 4.17 -14.85 -6.17
C PRO A 62 3.84 -16.34 -5.96
N GLY A 63 2.57 -16.69 -6.03
CA GLY A 63 2.09 -18.04 -5.70
C GLY A 63 1.82 -18.29 -4.21
N ARG A 64 2.15 -17.34 -3.34
CA ARG A 64 1.89 -17.43 -1.90
C ARG A 64 0.87 -16.37 -1.42
N THR A 65 0.04 -15.83 -2.32
CA THR A 65 -0.96 -14.80 -1.99
C THR A 65 -1.96 -15.26 -0.94
N ASP A 66 -2.25 -16.54 -0.82
CA ASP A 66 -3.12 -17.10 0.21
C ASP A 66 -2.54 -16.97 1.63
N ASP A 67 -1.24 -16.78 1.77
CA ASP A 67 -0.56 -16.59 3.05
C ASP A 67 -0.63 -15.16 3.57
N THR A 68 -1.16 -14.21 2.80
CA THR A 68 -1.14 -12.78 3.11
C THR A 68 -1.83 -12.47 4.45
N LEU A 69 -3.03 -12.99 4.67
CA LEU A 69 -3.75 -12.76 5.92
C LEU A 69 -2.96 -13.27 7.12
N SER A 70 -2.47 -14.49 7.06
CA SER A 70 -1.69 -15.11 8.12
C SER A 70 -0.42 -14.33 8.44
N LEU A 71 0.30 -13.88 7.42
CA LEU A 71 1.49 -13.07 7.61
C LEU A 71 1.17 -11.70 8.24
N CYS A 72 0.13 -11.04 7.77
CA CYS A 72 -0.33 -9.78 8.36
C CYS A 72 -0.66 -9.91 9.85
N GLU A 73 -1.30 -11.00 10.23
CA GLU A 73 -1.59 -11.28 11.64
C GLU A 73 -0.29 -11.53 12.44
N THR A 74 0.61 -12.34 11.89
CA THR A 74 1.86 -12.71 12.56
C THR A 74 2.75 -11.50 12.84
N VAL A 75 2.90 -10.60 11.88
CA VAL A 75 3.74 -9.41 12.02
C VAL A 75 2.97 -8.20 12.58
N ARG A 76 1.68 -8.31 12.77
CA ARG A 76 0.80 -7.19 13.14
C ARG A 76 0.97 -6.02 12.17
N ALA A 77 0.68 -6.26 10.90
CA ALA A 77 0.90 -5.30 9.84
C ALA A 77 0.18 -3.97 10.10
N ASP A 78 0.93 -2.88 10.01
CA ASP A 78 0.38 -1.53 10.02
C ASP A 78 -0.10 -1.11 8.64
N ILE A 79 0.57 -1.61 7.60
CA ILE A 79 0.25 -1.33 6.21
C ILE A 79 0.33 -2.62 5.39
N LEU A 80 -0.65 -2.83 4.54
CA LEU A 80 -0.64 -3.85 3.48
C LEU A 80 -0.61 -3.14 2.13
N LEU A 81 0.54 -3.22 1.46
CA LEU A 81 0.76 -2.67 0.13
C LEU A 81 0.63 -3.77 -0.92
N MET A 82 -0.30 -3.60 -1.84
CA MET A 82 -0.64 -4.62 -2.84
C MET A 82 -0.67 -4.06 -4.24
N GLU A 83 -0.03 -4.77 -5.16
CA GLU A 83 -0.19 -4.52 -6.60
C GLU A 83 -1.54 -5.02 -7.08
N VAL A 84 -2.16 -4.26 -7.98
CA VAL A 84 -3.40 -4.62 -8.67
C VAL A 84 -3.10 -4.78 -10.14
N SER A 85 -3.57 -5.89 -10.72
CA SER A 85 -3.45 -6.19 -12.15
C SER A 85 -4.69 -6.98 -12.62
N ARG A 86 -4.69 -7.41 -13.86
CA ARG A 86 -5.76 -8.29 -14.39
C ARG A 86 -5.49 -9.79 -14.18
N LEU A 87 -4.36 -10.13 -13.58
CA LEU A 87 -4.02 -11.52 -13.28
C LEU A 87 -4.74 -12.01 -12.05
N SER A 88 -5.14 -13.27 -12.07
CA SER A 88 -6.09 -13.94 -11.18
C SER A 88 -6.04 -13.50 -9.70
N ALA A 89 -4.94 -13.72 -8.99
CA ALA A 89 -4.83 -13.39 -7.56
C ALA A 89 -4.63 -11.89 -7.28
N TYR A 90 -4.43 -11.07 -8.32
CA TYR A 90 -4.08 -9.66 -8.23
C TYR A 90 -5.18 -8.72 -8.71
N THR A 91 -6.36 -9.26 -9.06
CA THR A 91 -7.48 -8.43 -9.51
C THR A 91 -7.97 -7.53 -8.37
N LEU A 92 -8.60 -6.42 -8.74
CA LEU A 92 -9.18 -5.50 -7.75
C LEU A 92 -10.17 -6.24 -6.84
N GLU A 93 -11.01 -7.10 -7.40
CA GLU A 93 -12.00 -7.90 -6.65
C GLU A 93 -11.32 -8.82 -5.64
N SER A 94 -10.27 -9.53 -6.05
CA SER A 94 -9.50 -10.40 -5.15
C SER A 94 -8.84 -9.61 -4.03
N ARG A 95 -8.29 -8.43 -4.35
CA ARG A 95 -7.65 -7.56 -3.36
C ARG A 95 -8.66 -6.98 -2.37
N LEU A 96 -9.81 -6.53 -2.84
CA LEU A 96 -10.86 -6.00 -1.96
C LEU A 96 -11.42 -7.09 -1.03
N SER A 97 -11.58 -8.31 -1.54
CA SER A 97 -11.98 -9.45 -0.71
C SER A 97 -10.95 -9.76 0.39
N LEU A 98 -9.66 -9.74 0.05
CA LEU A 98 -8.59 -9.93 1.02
C LEU A 98 -8.56 -8.80 2.06
N ILE A 99 -8.69 -7.56 1.63
CA ILE A 99 -8.77 -6.38 2.50
C ILE A 99 -9.88 -6.54 3.53
N ASP A 100 -11.06 -6.96 3.10
CA ASP A 100 -12.19 -7.17 4.01
C ASP A 100 -11.86 -8.22 5.08
N ARG A 101 -11.22 -9.31 4.71
CA ARG A 101 -10.78 -10.35 5.65
C ARG A 101 -9.72 -9.86 6.62
N VAL A 102 -8.73 -9.12 6.14
CA VAL A 102 -7.66 -8.56 7.00
C VAL A 102 -8.24 -7.51 7.94
N ARG A 103 -9.10 -6.64 7.45
CA ARG A 103 -9.74 -5.58 8.25
C ARG A 103 -10.54 -6.14 9.44
N ARG A 104 -11.16 -7.29 9.27
CA ARG A 104 -11.87 -7.96 10.37
C ARG A 104 -10.94 -8.45 11.48
N LYS A 105 -9.70 -8.79 11.12
CA LYS A 105 -8.70 -9.31 12.07
C LYS A 105 -7.80 -8.21 12.64
N ILE A 106 -7.45 -7.23 11.83
CA ILE A 106 -6.50 -6.17 12.18
C ILE A 106 -7.13 -4.83 11.83
N LYS A 107 -7.86 -4.24 12.75
CA LYS A 107 -8.64 -3.02 12.52
C LYS A 107 -7.78 -1.79 12.22
N ALA A 108 -6.56 -1.74 12.73
CA ALA A 108 -5.65 -0.61 12.54
C ALA A 108 -4.84 -0.68 11.24
N CYS A 109 -4.88 -1.78 10.51
CA CYS A 109 -4.12 -1.95 9.28
C CYS A 109 -4.64 -1.01 8.18
N LYS A 110 -3.71 -0.34 7.49
CA LYS A 110 -3.99 0.52 6.35
C LYS A 110 -3.75 -0.24 5.05
N PHE A 111 -4.59 0.01 4.05
CA PHE A 111 -4.56 -0.71 2.78
C PHE A 111 -4.22 0.23 1.65
N VAL A 112 -3.14 -0.09 0.93
CA VAL A 112 -2.64 0.70 -0.19
C VAL A 112 -2.57 -0.17 -1.43
N LEU A 113 -3.14 0.29 -2.52
CA LEU A 113 -3.06 -0.37 -3.81
C LEU A 113 -2.09 0.35 -4.74
N LEU A 114 -1.26 -0.41 -5.42
CA LEU A 114 -0.33 0.05 -6.44
C LEU A 114 -0.83 -0.41 -7.80
N CYS A 115 -1.02 0.49 -8.75
CA CYS A 115 -1.47 0.16 -10.10
C CYS A 115 -0.62 0.85 -11.16
N ASP A 116 -0.52 0.22 -12.34
CA ASP A 116 0.19 0.79 -13.48
C ASP A 116 -0.80 1.53 -14.39
N GLU A 117 -0.85 2.84 -14.23
CA GLU A 117 -1.75 3.72 -15.00
C GLU A 117 -1.44 3.74 -16.50
N ASN A 118 -0.22 3.42 -16.87
CA ASN A 118 0.20 3.42 -18.27
C ASN A 118 -0.25 2.15 -19.00
N SER A 119 -0.31 1.03 -18.29
CA SER A 119 -0.73 -0.24 -18.84
C SER A 119 -2.25 -0.42 -18.85
N ASP A 120 -2.96 0.17 -17.89
CA ASP A 120 -4.39 -0.07 -17.72
C ASP A 120 -5.09 1.12 -17.05
N MET A 121 -5.51 2.08 -17.86
CA MET A 121 -6.22 3.27 -17.36
C MET A 121 -7.59 2.94 -16.77
N GLU A 122 -8.29 1.95 -17.30
CA GLU A 122 -9.59 1.53 -16.76
C GLU A 122 -9.45 0.97 -15.36
N LEU A 123 -8.46 0.11 -15.16
CA LEU A 123 -8.15 -0.43 -13.83
C LEU A 123 -7.76 0.68 -12.85
N ALA A 124 -6.93 1.63 -13.29
CA ALA A 124 -6.54 2.78 -12.48
C ALA A 124 -7.76 3.61 -12.04
N HIS A 125 -8.73 3.83 -12.93
CA HIS A 125 -9.99 4.51 -12.59
C HIS A 125 -10.81 3.73 -11.55
N ARG A 126 -10.87 2.42 -11.68
CA ARG A 126 -11.59 1.57 -10.72
C ARG A 126 -10.92 1.58 -9.33
N VAL A 127 -9.60 1.60 -9.29
CA VAL A 127 -8.83 1.73 -8.03
C VAL A 127 -9.09 3.10 -7.38
N MET A 128 -9.07 4.16 -8.17
CA MET A 128 -9.40 5.51 -7.69
C MET A 128 -10.82 5.56 -7.12
N HIS A 129 -11.79 4.94 -7.77
CA HIS A 129 -13.16 4.85 -7.30
C HIS A 129 -13.26 4.08 -5.96
N ALA A 130 -12.53 2.97 -5.83
CA ALA A 130 -12.45 2.22 -4.58
C ALA A 130 -11.94 3.10 -3.42
N ARG A 131 -11.01 3.99 -3.69
CA ARG A 131 -10.53 4.96 -2.69
C ARG A 131 -11.61 5.98 -2.32
N GLN A 132 -12.33 6.49 -3.30
CA GLN A 132 -13.45 7.43 -3.06
C GLN A 132 -14.55 6.78 -2.21
N GLU A 133 -14.82 5.51 -2.41
CA GLU A 133 -15.75 4.72 -1.61
C GLU A 133 -15.19 4.28 -0.24
N ARG A 134 -13.98 4.65 0.08
CA ARG A 134 -13.28 4.29 1.34
C ARG A 134 -13.07 2.79 1.53
N LEU A 135 -12.99 2.03 0.46
CA LEU A 135 -12.66 0.60 0.50
C LEU A 135 -11.17 0.36 0.72
N ILE A 136 -10.35 1.34 0.37
CA ILE A 136 -8.91 1.37 0.60
C ILE A 136 -8.51 2.72 1.20
N ASP A 137 -7.34 2.80 1.81
CA ASP A 137 -6.85 4.01 2.46
C ASP A 137 -6.08 4.93 1.52
N ALA A 138 -5.36 4.35 0.55
CA ALA A 138 -4.64 5.09 -0.47
C ALA A 138 -4.42 4.23 -1.71
N PHE A 139 -4.09 4.88 -2.82
CA PHE A 139 -3.55 4.21 -4.00
C PHE A 139 -2.35 4.99 -4.54
N LEU A 140 -1.44 4.28 -5.19
CA LEU A 140 -0.25 4.84 -5.80
C LEU A 140 -0.12 4.32 -7.24
N TYR A 141 0.46 5.12 -8.10
CA TYR A 141 0.84 4.69 -9.43
C TYR A 141 2.26 4.10 -9.43
N ALA A 142 2.49 3.08 -10.25
CA ALA A 142 3.79 2.42 -10.34
C ALA A 142 4.92 3.35 -10.82
N SER A 143 4.57 4.49 -11.40
CA SER A 143 5.52 5.52 -11.88
C SER A 143 6.05 6.43 -10.78
N VAL A 144 5.58 6.32 -9.53
CA VAL A 144 6.10 7.18 -8.44
C VAL A 144 7.55 6.84 -8.10
N THR A 145 8.27 7.84 -7.60
CA THR A 145 9.64 7.63 -7.15
C THR A 145 9.69 6.84 -5.84
N PRO A 146 10.79 6.11 -5.56
CA PRO A 146 10.95 5.41 -4.29
C PRO A 146 10.82 6.34 -3.07
N ALA A 147 11.38 7.54 -3.14
CA ALA A 147 11.29 8.53 -2.07
C ALA A 147 9.83 8.97 -1.83
N TYR A 148 9.07 9.18 -2.89
CA TYR A 148 7.65 9.52 -2.79
C TYR A 148 6.84 8.39 -2.17
N LEU A 149 7.08 7.15 -2.61
CA LEU A 149 6.43 5.97 -2.05
C LEU A 149 6.66 5.87 -0.53
N ALA A 150 7.90 5.98 -0.09
CA ALA A 150 8.24 5.93 1.33
C ALA A 150 7.55 7.04 2.13
N ALA A 151 7.56 8.27 1.62
CA ALA A 151 6.90 9.40 2.27
C ALA A 151 5.38 9.22 2.35
N ALA A 152 4.75 8.70 1.29
CA ALA A 152 3.32 8.45 1.25
C ALA A 152 2.89 7.37 2.24
N LEU A 153 3.67 6.31 2.38
CA LEU A 153 3.40 5.23 3.35
C LEU A 153 3.66 5.68 4.78
N ASP A 154 4.67 6.51 5.01
CA ASP A 154 4.95 7.05 6.34
C ASP A 154 3.84 8.00 6.83
N ALA A 155 3.15 8.67 5.92
CA ALA A 155 2.05 9.58 6.23
C ALA A 155 0.74 8.87 6.66
N LEU A 156 0.63 7.57 6.47
CA LEU A 156 -0.53 6.79 6.87
C LEU A 156 -0.45 6.43 8.36
#